data_9543eee1fd99e49e4f94294b41dde875
#
_entry.id   9543eee1fd99e49e4f94294b41dde875
#
_cell.length_a   1.000
_cell.length_b   1.000
_cell.length_c   1.000
_cell.angle_alpha   90.00
_cell.angle_beta   90.00
_cell.angle_gamma   90.00
#
_symmetry.space_group_name_H-M   'P 1'
#
loop_
_entity.id
_entity.type
_entity.pdbx_description
1 polymer ?
#
loop_
_entity_poly.entity_id
_entity_poly.type
_entity_poly.pdbx_seq_one_letter_code
_entity_poly.pdbx_strand_id
1 'polypeptide(L)'
;MNLRITETAFELHLRKVYPTRNILSMRETETIAGQECLDVQKKTDGSVNIIGEVATDPVASWMIQSAQVASKFTLFTHHAKTFPDLVTALRNSMLRAGVFKDEKTAEEQVVQVLNFDIHLQKDFRGRRYIERVTECIPVVDQKTYDHDYKSEKTMDGKVEKFFQNATT
;
A
#
# COMPACT_ATOMS: atom_id res chain seq x y z
N MET A 1 -9.87 15.94 5.26
CA MET A 1 -9.51 14.80 4.39
C MET A 1 -10.64 13.78 4.45
N ASN A 2 -11.05 13.26 3.32
CA ASN A 2 -12.08 12.24 3.21
C ASN A 2 -11.41 10.86 3.15
N LEU A 3 -11.76 9.98 4.07
CA LEU A 3 -11.17 8.64 4.18
C LEU A 3 -12.09 7.61 3.52
N ARG A 4 -11.53 6.72 2.74
CA ARG A 4 -12.20 5.56 2.14
C ARG A 4 -11.49 4.31 2.61
N ILE A 5 -12.22 3.43 3.28
CA ILE A 5 -11.66 2.26 3.94
C ILE A 5 -12.35 1.03 3.39
N THR A 6 -11.56 0.06 2.93
CA THR A 6 -12.04 -1.28 2.55
C THR A 6 -11.33 -2.33 3.39
N GLU A 7 -12.10 -3.20 4.01
CA GLU A 7 -11.60 -4.25 4.91
C GLU A 7 -12.28 -5.58 4.60
N THR A 8 -11.61 -6.68 4.86
CA THR A 8 -12.22 -8.02 4.86
C THR A 8 -13.04 -8.25 6.15
N ALA A 9 -12.58 -7.67 7.26
CA ALA A 9 -13.30 -7.61 8.53
C ALA A 9 -13.12 -6.20 9.12
N PHE A 10 -14.15 -5.67 9.80
CA PHE A 10 -14.02 -4.37 10.44
C PHE A 10 -13.10 -4.43 11.66
N GLU A 11 -11.85 -4.02 11.48
CA GLU A 11 -10.82 -4.02 12.51
C GLU A 11 -10.39 -2.60 12.92
N LEU A 12 -10.33 -1.67 11.97
CA LEU A 12 -9.81 -0.34 12.19
C LEU A 12 -10.77 0.57 12.98
N HIS A 13 -12.08 0.34 12.86
CA HIS A 13 -13.12 1.10 13.57
C HIS A 13 -12.99 2.63 13.50
N LEU A 14 -12.29 3.20 12.50
CA LEU A 14 -11.97 4.62 12.44
C LEU A 14 -13.22 5.50 12.43
N ARG A 15 -14.31 5.06 11.81
CA ARG A 15 -15.58 5.80 11.83
C ARG A 15 -16.16 5.92 13.25
N LYS A 16 -15.96 4.90 14.08
CA LYS A 16 -16.42 4.91 15.47
C LYS A 16 -15.55 5.83 16.33
N VAL A 17 -14.23 5.83 16.07
CA VAL A 17 -13.26 6.66 16.80
C VAL A 17 -13.38 8.13 16.40
N TYR A 18 -13.67 8.41 15.13
CA TYR A 18 -13.75 9.77 14.57
C TYR A 18 -15.12 10.02 13.92
N PRO A 19 -16.22 10.09 14.70
CA PRO A 19 -17.59 10.14 14.16
C PRO A 19 -17.92 11.40 13.36
N THR A 20 -17.17 12.50 13.57
CA THR A 20 -17.36 13.78 12.86
C THR A 20 -16.58 13.89 11.56
N ARG A 21 -15.75 12.89 11.23
CA ARG A 21 -14.95 12.88 10.01
C ARG A 21 -15.72 12.25 8.84
N ASN A 22 -15.42 12.69 7.64
CA ASN A 22 -15.94 12.07 6.42
C ASN A 22 -15.20 10.75 6.18
N ILE A 23 -15.77 9.65 6.68
CA ILE A 23 -15.23 8.30 6.59
C ILE A 23 -16.30 7.39 5.99
N LEU A 24 -16.00 6.78 4.86
CA LEU A 24 -16.76 5.66 4.29
C LEU A 24 -15.97 4.39 4.55
N SER A 25 -16.50 3.49 5.37
CA SER A 25 -15.96 2.16 5.60
C SER A 25 -16.84 1.13 4.93
N MET A 26 -16.24 0.27 4.13
CA MET A 26 -16.89 -0.84 3.47
C MET A 26 -16.18 -2.14 3.82
N ARG A 27 -16.92 -3.23 3.80
CA ARG A 27 -16.41 -4.55 4.11
C ARG A 27 -16.84 -5.55 3.05
N GLU A 28 -15.93 -6.43 2.70
CA GLU A 28 -16.24 -7.62 1.93
C GLU A 28 -17.24 -8.51 2.69
N THR A 29 -18.17 -9.11 1.96
CA THR A 29 -19.18 -10.02 2.48
C THR A 29 -19.30 -11.21 1.53
N GLU A 30 -20.12 -12.21 1.88
CA GLU A 30 -20.39 -13.35 1.00
C GLU A 30 -21.02 -12.94 -0.34
N THR A 31 -21.68 -11.78 -0.40
CA THR A 31 -22.39 -11.30 -1.58
C THR A 31 -21.72 -10.09 -2.25
N ILE A 32 -20.77 -9.45 -1.62
CA ILE A 32 -20.07 -8.27 -2.12
C ILE A 32 -18.57 -8.54 -2.02
N ALA A 33 -17.92 -8.65 -3.16
CA ALA A 33 -16.47 -8.82 -3.22
C ALA A 33 -15.74 -7.53 -2.82
N GLY A 34 -14.52 -7.67 -2.29
CA GLY A 34 -13.66 -6.53 -1.96
C GLY A 34 -13.43 -5.62 -3.16
N GLN A 35 -13.32 -6.18 -4.36
CA GLN A 35 -13.22 -5.42 -5.61
C GLN A 35 -14.42 -4.49 -5.85
N GLU A 36 -15.64 -4.95 -5.56
CA GLU A 36 -16.85 -4.12 -5.71
C GLU A 36 -16.85 -2.96 -4.71
N CYS A 37 -16.41 -3.20 -3.47
CA CYS A 37 -16.21 -2.13 -2.49
C CYS A 37 -15.25 -1.05 -3.02
N LEU A 38 -14.16 -1.47 -3.61
CA LEU A 38 -13.14 -0.58 -4.17
C LEU A 38 -13.68 0.19 -5.39
N ASP A 39 -14.50 -0.41 -6.25
CA ASP A 39 -15.12 0.24 -7.39
C ASP A 39 -16.15 1.30 -6.97
N VAL A 40 -16.88 1.07 -5.89
CA VAL A 40 -17.75 2.09 -5.29
C VAL A 40 -16.91 3.25 -4.72
N GLN A 41 -15.77 2.95 -4.09
CA GLN A 41 -14.89 3.99 -3.56
C GLN A 41 -14.35 4.94 -4.64
N LYS A 42 -14.03 4.44 -5.85
CA LYS A 42 -13.61 5.27 -7.00
C LYS A 42 -14.65 6.35 -7.37
N LYS A 43 -15.92 6.07 -7.12
CA LYS A 43 -17.04 6.99 -7.44
C LYS A 43 -17.30 7.99 -6.31
N THR A 44 -16.54 7.94 -5.23
CA THR A 44 -16.67 8.83 -4.09
C THR A 44 -15.47 9.76 -3.99
N ASP A 45 -15.65 10.96 -3.44
CA ASP A 45 -14.56 11.92 -3.22
C ASP A 45 -13.67 11.47 -2.05
N GLY A 46 -12.73 10.56 -2.32
CA GLY A 46 -11.75 10.05 -1.36
C GLY A 46 -10.41 10.77 -1.47
N SER A 47 -9.93 11.38 -0.38
CA SER A 47 -8.58 11.94 -0.33
C SER A 47 -7.53 10.89 0.04
N VAL A 48 -7.92 9.93 0.88
CA VAL A 48 -7.05 8.85 1.37
C VAL A 48 -7.79 7.53 1.24
N ASN A 49 -7.15 6.58 0.61
CA ASN A 49 -7.61 5.20 0.53
C ASN A 49 -6.88 4.36 1.57
N ILE A 50 -7.62 3.58 2.33
CA ILE A 50 -7.08 2.63 3.31
C ILE A 50 -7.63 1.25 2.95
N ILE A 51 -6.73 0.32 2.67
CA ILE A 51 -7.07 -1.07 2.41
C ILE A 51 -6.54 -1.88 3.59
N GLY A 52 -7.46 -2.46 4.34
CA GLY A 52 -7.14 -3.18 5.57
C GLY A 52 -6.10 -4.28 5.34
N GLU A 53 -6.28 -5.05 4.26
CA GLU A 53 -5.33 -6.06 3.83
C GLU A 53 -5.40 -6.28 2.32
N VAL A 54 -4.24 -6.38 1.67
CA VAL A 54 -4.12 -6.80 0.27
C VAL A 54 -3.90 -8.31 0.23
N ALA A 55 -5.00 -9.07 0.28
CA ALA A 55 -4.98 -10.53 0.39
C ALA A 55 -5.18 -11.26 -0.94
N THR A 56 -5.72 -10.59 -1.97
CA THR A 56 -6.06 -11.22 -3.26
C THR A 56 -5.47 -10.46 -4.44
N ASP A 57 -5.27 -11.16 -5.56
CA ASP A 57 -4.71 -10.58 -6.79
C ASP A 57 -5.57 -9.44 -7.37
N PRO A 58 -6.92 -9.52 -7.41
CA PRO A 58 -7.76 -8.40 -7.84
C PRO A 58 -7.62 -7.16 -6.95
N VAL A 59 -7.55 -7.34 -5.63
CA VAL A 59 -7.37 -6.22 -4.68
C VAL A 59 -6.00 -5.57 -4.84
N ALA A 60 -4.93 -6.36 -5.01
CA ALA A 60 -3.58 -5.87 -5.28
C ALA A 60 -3.54 -5.03 -6.56
N SER A 61 -4.10 -5.57 -7.65
CA SER A 61 -4.19 -4.88 -8.93
C SER A 61 -4.96 -3.56 -8.84
N TRP A 62 -6.12 -3.57 -8.20
CA TRP A 62 -6.92 -2.39 -8.01
C TRP A 62 -6.19 -1.34 -7.15
N MET A 63 -5.54 -1.76 -6.08
CA MET A 63 -4.77 -0.88 -5.20
C MET A 63 -3.68 -0.14 -5.96
N ILE A 64 -2.87 -0.85 -6.75
CA ILE A 64 -1.82 -0.25 -7.58
C ILE A 64 -2.41 0.76 -8.56
N GLN A 65 -3.46 0.41 -9.29
CA GLN A 65 -4.12 1.30 -10.25
C GLN A 65 -4.73 2.54 -9.58
N SER A 66 -5.35 2.38 -8.42
CA SER A 66 -5.96 3.51 -7.71
C SER A 66 -4.92 4.45 -7.12
N ALA A 67 -3.78 3.93 -6.67
CA ALA A 67 -2.68 4.73 -6.16
C ALA A 67 -2.05 5.63 -7.23
N GLN A 68 -2.12 5.23 -8.49
CA GLN A 68 -1.63 6.04 -9.62
C GLN A 68 -2.50 7.26 -9.96
N VAL A 69 -3.80 7.22 -9.66
CA VAL A 69 -4.75 8.12 -10.34
C VAL A 69 -5.35 9.20 -9.46
N ALA A 70 -5.75 8.94 -8.25
CA ALA A 70 -6.73 9.84 -7.64
C ALA A 70 -6.58 10.18 -6.16
N SER A 71 -5.82 9.48 -5.38
CA SER A 71 -5.72 9.75 -3.95
C SER A 71 -4.50 10.58 -3.62
N LYS A 72 -4.57 11.36 -2.55
CA LYS A 72 -3.38 12.02 -2.01
C LYS A 72 -2.35 10.99 -1.57
N PHE A 73 -2.83 9.89 -0.94
CA PHE A 73 -2.04 8.71 -0.65
C PHE A 73 -2.96 7.50 -0.41
N THR A 74 -2.38 6.33 -0.58
CA THR A 74 -3.03 5.05 -0.29
C THR A 74 -2.21 4.33 0.77
N LEU A 75 -2.91 3.81 1.79
CA LEU A 75 -2.33 2.97 2.83
C LEU A 75 -2.88 1.55 2.68
N PHE A 76 -2.03 0.56 2.85
CA PHE A 76 -2.47 -0.83 2.85
C PHE A 76 -1.57 -1.67 3.75
N THR A 77 -2.04 -2.83 4.18
CA THR A 77 -1.21 -3.84 4.83
C THR A 77 -1.00 -5.03 3.91
N HIS A 78 0.16 -5.64 4.03
CA HIS A 78 0.54 -6.83 3.27
C HIS A 78 1.52 -7.68 4.09
N HIS A 79 1.51 -8.98 3.87
CA HIS A 79 2.46 -9.90 4.49
C HIS A 79 3.67 -10.09 3.58
N ALA A 80 4.80 -9.48 3.93
CA ALA A 80 6.09 -9.67 3.27
C ALA A 80 7.23 -9.62 4.29
N LYS A 81 8.30 -10.36 4.07
CA LYS A 81 9.47 -10.36 4.98
C LYS A 81 10.40 -9.18 4.71
N THR A 82 10.56 -8.84 3.44
CA THR A 82 11.44 -7.75 3.00
C THR A 82 10.72 -6.87 1.98
N PHE A 83 11.25 -5.67 1.73
CA PHE A 83 10.72 -4.79 0.70
C PHE A 83 10.79 -5.42 -0.71
N PRO A 84 11.87 -6.07 -1.15
CA PRO A 84 11.89 -6.81 -2.42
C PRO A 84 10.84 -7.92 -2.50
N ASP A 85 10.56 -8.63 -1.40
CA ASP A 85 9.49 -9.63 -1.36
C ASP A 85 8.11 -8.99 -1.57
N LEU A 86 7.88 -7.81 -0.98
CA LEU A 86 6.66 -7.04 -1.19
C LEU A 86 6.47 -6.67 -2.66
N VAL A 87 7.51 -6.09 -3.29
CA VAL A 87 7.48 -5.74 -4.72
C VAL A 87 7.19 -6.97 -5.58
N THR A 88 7.91 -8.08 -5.33
CA THR A 88 7.74 -9.34 -6.06
C THR A 88 6.31 -9.90 -5.89
N ALA A 89 5.77 -9.88 -4.69
CA ALA A 89 4.42 -10.38 -4.42
C ALA A 89 3.36 -9.55 -5.16
N LEU A 90 3.43 -8.23 -5.09
CA LEU A 90 2.50 -7.32 -5.78
C LEU A 90 2.62 -7.45 -7.31
N ARG A 91 3.84 -7.49 -7.85
CA ARG A 91 4.08 -7.74 -9.28
C ARG A 91 3.42 -9.02 -9.74
N ASN A 92 3.66 -10.12 -9.02
CA ASN A 92 3.08 -11.43 -9.36
C ASN A 92 1.55 -11.41 -9.29
N SER A 93 0.97 -10.68 -8.34
CA SER A 93 -0.48 -10.49 -8.25
C SER A 93 -1.03 -9.74 -9.47
N MET A 94 -0.34 -8.72 -9.96
CA MET A 94 -0.74 -7.99 -11.17
C MET A 94 -0.67 -8.86 -12.43
N LEU A 95 0.33 -9.73 -12.54
CA LEU A 95 0.45 -10.70 -13.63
C LEU A 95 -0.68 -11.74 -13.59
N ARG A 96 -0.97 -12.32 -12.41
CA ARG A 96 -2.06 -13.29 -12.24
C ARG A 96 -3.44 -12.67 -12.45
N ALA A 97 -3.63 -11.42 -12.07
CA ALA A 97 -4.84 -10.66 -12.36
C ALA A 97 -5.03 -10.32 -13.86
N GLY A 98 -4.02 -10.62 -14.70
CA GLY A 98 -4.08 -10.41 -16.14
C GLY A 98 -4.00 -8.95 -16.59
N VAL A 99 -3.63 -8.03 -15.69
CA VAL A 99 -3.52 -6.60 -16.00
C VAL A 99 -2.32 -6.30 -16.86
N PHE A 100 -1.22 -7.00 -16.61
CA PHE A 100 0.01 -6.94 -17.40
C PHE A 100 0.42 -8.32 -17.88
N LYS A 101 1.08 -8.36 -19.03
CA LYS A 101 1.64 -9.58 -19.60
C LYS A 101 3.16 -9.66 -19.44
N ASP A 102 3.77 -8.52 -19.17
CA ASP A 102 5.21 -8.35 -19.04
C ASP A 102 5.57 -8.09 -17.58
N GLU A 103 6.54 -8.85 -17.08
CA GLU A 103 7.00 -8.82 -15.69
C GLU A 103 7.65 -7.49 -15.34
N LYS A 104 8.49 -6.95 -16.23
CA LYS A 104 9.18 -5.69 -16.03
C LYS A 104 8.19 -4.53 -15.92
N THR A 105 7.25 -4.45 -16.85
CA THR A 105 6.20 -3.42 -16.81
C THR A 105 5.36 -3.51 -15.53
N ALA A 106 5.00 -4.71 -15.09
CA ALA A 106 4.26 -4.90 -13.86
C ALA A 106 5.07 -4.43 -12.63
N GLU A 107 6.37 -4.75 -12.58
CA GLU A 107 7.26 -4.33 -11.50
C GLU A 107 7.44 -2.81 -11.46
N GLU A 108 7.66 -2.17 -12.61
CA GLU A 108 7.76 -0.72 -12.73
C GLU A 108 6.51 -0.01 -12.18
N GLN A 109 5.32 -0.52 -12.48
CA GLN A 109 4.07 0.03 -11.99
C GLN A 109 3.93 -0.09 -10.46
N VAL A 110 4.39 -1.20 -9.90
CA VAL A 110 4.43 -1.40 -8.43
C VAL A 110 5.39 -0.40 -7.78
N VAL A 111 6.61 -0.29 -8.29
CA VAL A 111 7.66 0.58 -7.73
C VAL A 111 7.27 2.06 -7.81
N GLN A 112 6.58 2.48 -8.86
CA GLN A 112 6.12 3.87 -9.01
C GLN A 112 5.14 4.33 -7.93
N VAL A 113 4.37 3.42 -7.33
CA VAL A 113 3.36 3.77 -6.33
C VAL A 113 3.80 3.51 -4.89
N LEU A 114 4.80 2.67 -4.70
CA LEU A 114 5.36 2.38 -3.38
C LEU A 114 6.35 3.48 -2.98
N ASN A 115 6.00 4.27 -1.98
CA ASN A 115 6.90 5.29 -1.45
C ASN A 115 7.59 4.82 -0.17
N PHE A 116 6.84 4.16 0.72
CA PHE A 116 7.34 3.70 2.01
C PHE A 116 6.83 2.31 2.34
N ASP A 117 7.71 1.49 2.91
CA ASP A 117 7.37 0.25 3.61
C ASP A 117 7.71 0.40 5.09
N ILE A 118 6.71 0.20 5.95
CA ILE A 118 6.86 0.22 7.40
C ILE A 118 6.71 -1.21 7.90
N HIS A 119 7.85 -1.87 8.16
CA HIS A 119 7.87 -3.26 8.60
C HIS A 119 7.65 -3.36 10.10
N LEU A 120 6.59 -4.09 10.48
CA LEU A 120 6.20 -4.31 11.86
C LEU A 120 6.57 -5.72 12.32
N GLN A 121 7.16 -5.82 13.49
CA GLN A 121 7.52 -7.09 14.13
C GLN A 121 6.85 -7.23 15.50
N LYS A 122 6.85 -8.45 15.99
CA LYS A 122 6.36 -8.80 17.32
C LYS A 122 7.45 -9.50 18.10
N ASP A 123 7.81 -9.00 19.28
CA ASP A 123 8.82 -9.62 20.15
C ASP A 123 8.27 -10.88 20.86
N PHE A 124 9.15 -11.59 21.55
CA PHE A 124 8.79 -12.80 22.29
C PHE A 124 7.80 -12.55 23.45
N ARG A 125 7.65 -11.29 23.89
CA ARG A 125 6.64 -10.85 24.89
C ARG A 125 5.33 -10.42 24.25
N GLY A 126 5.21 -10.52 22.92
CA GLY A 126 4.03 -10.13 22.19
C GLY A 126 3.88 -8.64 21.90
N ARG A 127 4.89 -7.81 22.19
CA ARG A 127 4.85 -6.37 21.92
C ARG A 127 5.19 -6.14 20.44
N ARG A 128 4.38 -5.32 19.78
CA ARG A 128 4.62 -4.89 18.40
C ARG A 128 5.55 -3.68 18.38
N TYR A 129 6.46 -3.66 17.43
CA TYR A 129 7.38 -2.54 17.22
C TYR A 129 7.66 -2.37 15.72
N ILE A 130 8.08 -1.17 15.33
CA ILE A 130 8.57 -0.90 13.98
C ILE A 130 10.00 -1.41 13.92
N GLU A 131 10.24 -2.43 13.08
CA GLU A 131 11.58 -2.97 12.87
C GLU A 131 12.35 -2.13 11.86
N ARG A 132 11.67 -1.72 10.78
CA ARG A 132 12.31 -1.05 9.66
C ARG A 132 11.32 -0.09 8.97
N VAL A 133 11.82 1.02 8.50
CA VAL A 133 11.16 1.89 7.53
C VAL A 133 12.05 1.97 6.29
N THR A 134 11.51 1.59 5.14
CA THR A 134 12.19 1.62 3.84
C THR A 134 11.53 2.65 2.97
N GLU A 135 12.30 3.60 2.46
CA GLU A 135 11.86 4.52 1.41
C GLU A 135 12.18 3.89 0.05
N CYS A 136 11.19 3.86 -0.83
CA CYS A 136 11.36 3.43 -2.20
C CYS A 136 11.62 4.66 -3.08
N ILE A 137 12.80 4.73 -3.65
CA ILE A 137 13.19 5.78 -4.60
C ILE A 137 13.34 5.11 -5.97
N PRO A 138 12.40 5.30 -6.92
CA PRO A 138 12.54 4.77 -8.26
C PRO A 138 13.78 5.39 -8.94
N VAL A 139 14.68 4.54 -9.43
CA VAL A 139 15.83 4.98 -10.21
C VAL A 139 15.46 4.90 -11.68
N VAL A 140 15.44 6.06 -12.34
CA VAL A 140 15.22 6.15 -13.79
C VAL A 140 16.58 6.21 -14.48
N ASP A 141 16.95 5.20 -15.23
CA ASP A 141 18.09 5.28 -16.13
C ASP A 141 17.67 6.04 -17.40
N GLN A 142 18.24 7.23 -17.55
CA GLN A 142 17.96 8.10 -18.70
C GLN A 142 18.38 7.50 -20.06
N LYS A 143 19.19 6.46 -20.08
CA LYS A 143 19.70 5.85 -21.32
C LYS A 143 18.85 4.69 -21.85
N THR A 144 18.15 3.98 -20.98
CA THR A 144 17.48 2.71 -21.36
C THR A 144 16.01 2.64 -20.94
N TYR A 145 15.48 3.62 -20.23
CA TYR A 145 14.19 3.51 -19.52
C TYR A 145 14.15 2.30 -18.55
N ASP A 146 15.30 1.81 -18.15
CA ASP A 146 15.40 0.77 -17.15
C ASP A 146 15.16 1.40 -15.77
N HIS A 147 14.08 0.97 -15.14
CA HIS A 147 13.76 1.35 -13.78
C HIS A 147 14.32 0.29 -12.84
N ASP A 148 15.46 0.57 -12.24
CA ASP A 148 15.90 -0.16 -11.05
C ASP A 148 15.37 0.56 -9.81
N TYR A 149 14.83 -0.16 -8.87
CA TYR A 149 14.58 0.39 -7.55
C TYR A 149 15.75 0.03 -6.64
N LYS A 150 16.28 1.03 -5.97
CA LYS A 150 17.20 0.81 -4.86
C LYS A 150 16.50 1.18 -3.56
N SER A 151 16.39 0.22 -2.66
CA SER A 151 16.03 0.50 -1.27
C SER A 151 17.29 1.06 -0.57
N GLU A 152 17.67 2.30 -0.83
CA GLU A 152 18.96 2.80 -0.36
C GLU A 152 18.98 3.31 1.07
N LYS A 153 17.84 3.40 1.75
CA LYS A 153 17.81 3.82 3.16
C LYS A 153 16.94 2.89 3.99
N THR A 154 17.47 1.72 4.26
CA THR A 154 17.00 0.96 5.41
C THR A 154 17.44 1.72 6.65
N MET A 155 16.55 2.40 7.32
CA MET A 155 16.84 3.05 8.60
C MET A 155 16.74 1.99 9.70
N ASP A 156 17.80 1.21 9.87
CA ASP A 156 17.93 0.30 11.00
C ASP A 156 17.79 1.09 12.31
N GLY A 157 16.64 0.99 12.96
CA GLY A 157 16.41 1.45 14.33
C GLY A 157 16.56 2.96 14.60
N LYS A 158 16.76 3.83 13.60
CA LYS A 158 16.91 5.29 13.78
C LYS A 158 15.73 6.07 13.20
N VAL A 159 14.56 5.84 13.76
CA VAL A 159 13.33 6.60 13.45
C VAL A 159 13.54 8.11 13.68
N GLU A 160 14.42 8.51 14.60
CA GLU A 160 14.67 9.91 14.91
C GLU A 160 15.21 10.76 13.74
N LYS A 161 16.01 10.20 12.86
CA LYS A 161 16.53 10.94 11.69
C LYS A 161 15.50 11.17 10.58
N PHE A 162 14.50 10.33 10.47
CA PHE A 162 13.46 10.46 9.46
C PHE A 162 12.54 11.66 9.73
N PHE A 163 12.20 11.90 10.99
CA PHE A 163 11.35 13.02 11.39
C PHE A 163 12.09 14.37 11.39
N GLN A 164 13.40 14.40 11.58
CA GLN A 164 14.19 15.63 11.53
C GLN A 164 14.33 16.19 10.11
N ASN A 165 14.28 15.37 9.08
CA ASN A 165 14.36 15.82 7.68
C ASN A 165 12.98 16.13 7.05
N ALA A 166 11.88 15.80 7.71
CA ALA A 166 10.53 16.08 7.24
C ALA A 166 9.98 17.44 7.71
N THR A 167 10.74 18.19 8.52
CA THR A 167 10.34 19.48 9.13
C THR A 167 11.13 20.69 8.61
N THR A 168 11.85 20.56 7.50
CA THR A 168 12.48 21.71 6.80
C THR A 168 11.87 21.94 5.44
#